data_bbbbc003c8d234296385a5d15fdad337
#
_entry.id   bbbbc003c8d234296385a5d15fdad337
#
_cell.length_a   1.000
_cell.length_b   1.000
_cell.length_c   1.000
_cell.angle_alpha   90.00
_cell.angle_beta   90.00
_cell.angle_gamma   90.00
#
_symmetry.space_group_name_H-M   'P 1'
#
loop_
_entity.id
_entity.type
_entity.pdbx_description
1 polymer ?
#
loop_
_entity_poly.entity_id
_entity_poly.type
_entity_poly.pdbx_seq_one_letter_code
_entity_poly.pdbx_strand_id
1 'polypeptide(L)'
;AYLNRQLESDLRDLQDRKRPELHIGISPWRGSVILPDILPQFTEYYPDVHLVLHERPIPELSSLALDGTTDFCLMPIPLNLSELTYEQVIHERVLMGIHKDHPLVQGIDSPFTAPQHFDLSKLGQERVIMLPSDWWVSKLLYNAFSSHNLEPRDILITTNNTTAINLAAEKMGVIFLFETGLLRASYVDKLAFFTIGEPPITANLTV
;
A
#
# COMPACT_ATOMS: atom_id res chain seq x y z
N ALA A 1 22.63 -18.07 -9.21
CA ALA A 1 22.92 -16.71 -8.70
C ALA A 1 22.57 -16.57 -7.23
N TYR A 2 21.35 -16.98 -6.80
CA TYR A 2 20.85 -16.88 -5.41
C TYR A 2 21.75 -17.63 -4.42
N LEU A 3 21.99 -18.91 -4.64
CA LEU A 3 22.84 -19.76 -3.77
C LEU A 3 24.27 -19.22 -3.62
N ASN A 4 24.85 -18.64 -4.66
CA ASN A 4 26.19 -18.07 -4.57
C ASN A 4 26.24 -16.80 -3.70
N ARG A 5 25.22 -15.94 -3.80
CA ARG A 5 25.14 -14.73 -2.95
C ARG A 5 24.89 -15.09 -1.49
N GLN A 6 24.01 -16.06 -1.26
CA GLN A 6 23.75 -16.56 0.11
C GLN A 6 25.01 -17.16 0.73
N LEU A 7 25.77 -17.97 -0.01
CA LEU A 7 27.07 -18.49 0.42
C LEU A 7 28.10 -17.40 0.67
N GLU A 8 28.15 -16.37 -0.19
CA GLU A 8 29.05 -15.23 0.01
C GLU A 8 28.66 -14.37 1.23
N SER A 9 27.36 -14.22 1.50
CA SER A 9 26.85 -13.55 2.70
C SER A 9 27.22 -14.34 3.96
N ASP A 10 26.91 -15.63 3.98
CA ASP A 10 27.20 -16.52 5.11
C ASP A 10 28.71 -16.61 5.40
N LEU A 11 29.55 -16.58 4.35
CA LEU A 11 31.01 -16.58 4.49
C LEU A 11 31.55 -15.25 5.03
N ARG A 12 30.96 -14.12 4.65
CA ARG A 12 31.33 -12.81 5.21
C ARG A 12 30.94 -12.71 6.69
N ASP A 13 29.74 -13.17 7.04
CA ASP A 13 29.26 -13.17 8.43
C ASP A 13 30.14 -14.04 9.34
N LEU A 14 30.65 -15.16 8.82
CA LEU A 14 31.58 -16.03 9.53
C LEU A 14 33.01 -15.42 9.66
N GLN A 15 33.46 -14.64 8.68
CA GLN A 15 34.83 -14.07 8.67
C GLN A 15 34.97 -12.80 9.49
N ASP A 16 33.94 -11.93 9.50
CA ASP A 16 34.06 -10.57 10.05
C ASP A 16 33.48 -10.39 11.47
N ARG A 17 32.86 -11.40 12.11
CA ARG A 17 32.05 -11.24 13.34
C ARG A 17 31.00 -10.12 13.19
N LYS A 18 30.54 -9.84 11.96
CA LYS A 18 29.49 -8.85 11.73
C LYS A 18 28.17 -9.39 12.27
N ARG A 19 27.35 -8.47 12.74
CA ARG A 19 25.97 -8.77 13.10
C ARG A 19 25.23 -9.29 11.85
N PRO A 20 24.39 -10.32 11.97
CA PRO A 20 23.60 -10.79 10.83
C PRO A 20 22.74 -9.64 10.27
N GLU A 21 22.67 -9.52 8.97
CA GLU A 21 21.86 -8.52 8.30
C GLU A 21 20.53 -9.13 7.86
N LEU A 22 19.44 -8.38 8.00
CA LEU A 22 18.11 -8.74 7.50
C LEU A 22 17.66 -7.69 6.49
N HIS A 23 17.58 -8.06 5.23
CA HIS A 23 17.24 -7.21 4.11
C HIS A 23 15.73 -7.29 3.80
N ILE A 24 15.00 -6.21 4.06
CA ILE A 24 13.54 -6.13 3.92
C ILE A 24 13.19 -5.23 2.75
N GLY A 25 12.44 -5.77 1.77
CA GLY A 25 11.89 -5.01 0.66
C GLY A 25 10.46 -4.55 0.94
N ILE A 26 10.17 -3.26 0.73
CA ILE A 26 8.84 -2.70 0.92
C ILE A 26 8.67 -1.42 0.09
N SER A 27 7.44 -1.08 -0.32
CA SER A 27 7.22 0.22 -0.95
C SER A 27 7.34 1.36 0.07
N PRO A 28 7.85 2.56 -0.31
CA PRO A 28 8.14 3.63 0.65
C PRO A 28 6.93 4.03 1.50
N TRP A 29 5.76 4.15 0.88
CA TRP A 29 4.56 4.52 1.63
C TRP A 29 4.13 3.46 2.63
N ARG A 30 4.15 2.17 2.25
CA ARG A 30 3.84 1.08 3.19
C ARG A 30 4.88 0.97 4.30
N GLY A 31 6.14 1.16 3.95
CA GLY A 31 7.23 1.20 4.93
C GLY A 31 6.99 2.23 6.01
N SER A 32 6.64 3.46 5.63
CA SER A 32 6.37 4.55 6.58
C SER A 32 5.17 4.29 7.51
N VAL A 33 4.24 3.42 7.11
CA VAL A 33 3.04 3.11 7.90
C VAL A 33 3.22 1.86 8.75
N ILE A 34 3.75 0.78 8.17
CA ILE A 34 3.77 -0.57 8.79
C ILE A 34 5.00 -0.78 9.66
N LEU A 35 6.18 -0.40 9.17
CA LEU A 35 7.44 -0.72 9.85
C LEU A 35 7.58 -0.08 11.24
N PRO A 36 7.07 1.14 11.51
CA PRO A 36 7.13 1.72 12.85
C PRO A 36 6.36 0.96 13.94
N ASP A 37 5.42 0.11 13.56
CA ASP A 37 4.69 -0.72 14.53
C ASP A 37 5.37 -2.08 14.75
N ILE A 38 6.18 -2.54 13.81
CA ILE A 38 6.79 -3.87 13.82
C ILE A 38 8.25 -3.82 14.27
N LEU A 39 9.05 -2.93 13.67
CA LEU A 39 10.51 -2.94 13.85
C LEU A 39 10.98 -2.64 15.29
N PRO A 40 10.31 -1.77 16.08
CA PRO A 40 10.71 -1.57 17.47
C PRO A 40 10.65 -2.86 18.30
N GLN A 41 9.58 -3.65 18.14
CA GLN A 41 9.46 -4.93 18.84
C GLN A 41 10.46 -5.96 18.30
N PHE A 42 10.66 -6.01 16.99
CA PHE A 42 11.65 -6.89 16.40
C PHE A 42 13.06 -6.61 16.94
N THR A 43 13.47 -5.36 16.99
CA THR A 43 14.80 -4.98 17.48
C THR A 43 14.99 -5.22 18.99
N GLU A 44 13.90 -5.21 19.77
CA GLU A 44 13.94 -5.59 21.18
C GLU A 44 14.21 -7.10 21.35
N TYR A 45 13.57 -7.94 20.53
CA TYR A 45 13.78 -9.41 20.57
C TYR A 45 15.09 -9.85 19.91
N TYR A 46 15.56 -9.12 18.89
CA TYR A 46 16.72 -9.47 18.07
C TYR A 46 17.73 -8.30 17.98
N PRO A 47 18.34 -7.86 19.11
CA PRO A 47 19.17 -6.65 19.14
C PRO A 47 20.47 -6.76 18.32
N ASP A 48 20.88 -7.98 18.01
CA ASP A 48 22.11 -8.23 17.24
C ASP A 48 21.89 -8.27 15.72
N VAL A 49 20.63 -8.22 15.25
CA VAL A 49 20.32 -8.20 13.82
C VAL A 49 20.39 -6.77 13.28
N HIS A 50 21.17 -6.58 12.23
CA HIS A 50 21.22 -5.31 11.50
C HIS A 50 20.13 -5.29 10.43
N LEU A 51 19.22 -4.27 10.48
CA LEU A 51 18.12 -4.13 9.53
C LEU A 51 18.53 -3.27 8.35
N VAL A 52 18.32 -3.78 7.14
CA VAL A 52 18.53 -3.05 5.88
C VAL A 52 17.20 -2.94 5.14
N LEU A 53 16.70 -1.71 4.97
CA LEU A 53 15.42 -1.46 4.31
C LEU A 53 15.64 -1.09 2.84
N HIS A 54 15.02 -1.83 1.95
CA HIS A 54 14.99 -1.57 0.52
C HIS A 54 13.63 -0.98 0.14
N GLU A 55 13.53 0.35 0.22
CA GLU A 55 12.30 1.06 -0.12
C GLU A 55 12.28 1.37 -1.63
N ARG A 56 11.51 0.60 -2.39
CA ARG A 56 11.46 0.65 -3.86
C ARG A 56 10.03 0.44 -4.39
N PRO A 57 9.74 0.87 -5.63
CA PRO A 57 8.52 0.48 -6.33
C PRO A 57 8.43 -1.04 -6.52
N ILE A 58 7.19 -1.57 -6.59
CA ILE A 58 6.93 -3.02 -6.65
C ILE A 58 7.71 -3.76 -7.75
N PRO A 59 7.84 -3.24 -8.99
CA PRO A 59 8.64 -3.92 -10.02
C PRO A 59 10.11 -4.11 -9.63
N GLU A 60 10.70 -3.12 -8.96
CA GLU A 60 12.08 -3.22 -8.47
C GLU A 60 12.19 -4.20 -7.29
N LEU A 61 11.21 -4.17 -6.35
CA LEU A 61 11.16 -5.12 -5.24
C LEU A 61 11.09 -6.57 -5.72
N SER A 62 10.30 -6.83 -6.75
CA SER A 62 10.23 -8.16 -7.37
C SER A 62 11.59 -8.62 -7.90
N SER A 63 12.35 -7.72 -8.50
CA SER A 63 13.72 -8.03 -8.98
C SER A 63 14.68 -8.30 -7.83
N LEU A 64 14.61 -7.50 -6.75
CA LEU A 64 15.45 -7.68 -5.55
C LEU A 64 15.15 -9.00 -4.83
N ALA A 65 13.87 -9.42 -4.80
CA ALA A 65 13.47 -10.71 -4.24
C ALA A 65 14.00 -11.88 -5.08
N LEU A 66 13.85 -11.80 -6.42
CA LEU A 66 14.29 -12.86 -7.33
C LEU A 66 15.82 -13.03 -7.36
N ASP A 67 16.56 -11.94 -7.22
CA ASP A 67 18.03 -12.00 -7.25
C ASP A 67 18.65 -12.25 -5.86
N GLY A 68 17.82 -12.33 -4.80
CA GLY A 68 18.25 -12.59 -3.43
C GLY A 68 18.95 -11.40 -2.76
N THR A 69 18.70 -10.18 -3.23
CA THR A 69 19.19 -8.96 -2.57
C THR A 69 18.38 -8.67 -1.30
N THR A 70 17.11 -9.07 -1.27
CA THR A 70 16.26 -9.01 -0.09
C THR A 70 15.97 -10.43 0.40
N ASP A 71 15.89 -10.61 1.73
CA ASP A 71 15.48 -11.87 2.34
C ASP A 71 13.99 -12.10 2.16
N PHE A 72 13.22 -11.02 2.26
CA PHE A 72 11.80 -11.01 1.92
C PHE A 72 11.32 -9.62 1.51
N CYS A 73 10.16 -9.58 0.84
CA CYS A 73 9.51 -8.34 0.43
C CYS A 73 8.04 -8.33 0.82
N LEU A 74 7.55 -7.19 1.34
CA LEU A 74 6.11 -6.99 1.53
C LEU A 74 5.52 -6.36 0.26
N MET A 75 4.71 -7.16 -0.44
CA MET A 75 4.14 -6.78 -1.74
C MET A 75 2.67 -7.18 -1.85
N PRO A 76 1.82 -6.44 -2.59
CA PRO A 76 0.46 -6.88 -2.87
C PRO A 76 0.45 -8.02 -3.90
N ILE A 77 -0.44 -9.01 -3.74
CA ILE A 77 -0.72 -10.03 -4.77
C ILE A 77 -1.79 -9.52 -5.76
N PRO A 78 -1.79 -10.00 -7.04
CA PRO A 78 -1.05 -11.14 -7.56
C PRO A 78 0.24 -10.71 -8.27
N LEU A 79 1.36 -11.23 -7.79
CA LEU A 79 2.60 -11.27 -8.53
C LEU A 79 2.84 -12.76 -8.86
N ASN A 80 2.49 -13.20 -10.07
CA ASN A 80 2.67 -14.60 -10.49
C ASN A 80 4.14 -14.87 -10.81
N LEU A 81 4.98 -14.82 -9.80
CA LEU A 81 6.40 -15.17 -9.89
C LEU A 81 6.55 -16.57 -9.30
N SER A 82 6.65 -17.57 -10.16
CA SER A 82 6.72 -19.01 -9.78
C SER A 82 7.94 -19.35 -8.93
N GLU A 83 8.96 -18.50 -8.94
CA GLU A 83 10.21 -18.68 -8.22
C GLU A 83 10.14 -18.22 -6.76
N LEU A 84 9.07 -17.51 -6.37
CA LEU A 84 8.87 -17.01 -5.02
C LEU A 84 7.74 -17.78 -4.31
N THR A 85 7.88 -17.93 -3.01
CA THR A 85 6.78 -18.36 -2.12
C THR A 85 6.11 -17.15 -1.52
N TYR A 86 4.81 -17.26 -1.23
CA TYR A 86 4.02 -16.15 -0.72
C TYR A 86 3.27 -16.56 0.53
N GLU A 87 3.33 -15.74 1.56
CA GLU A 87 2.50 -15.84 2.74
C GLU A 87 1.68 -14.57 2.91
N GLN A 88 0.36 -14.72 3.03
CA GLN A 88 -0.53 -13.59 3.25
C GLN A 88 -0.41 -13.10 4.68
N VAL A 89 -0.07 -11.82 4.86
CA VAL A 89 0.09 -11.20 6.18
C VAL A 89 -1.01 -10.20 6.51
N ILE A 90 -1.58 -9.52 5.50
CA ILE A 90 -2.67 -8.56 5.70
C ILE A 90 -3.72 -8.76 4.61
N HIS A 91 -5.00 -8.78 5.02
CA HIS A 91 -6.13 -8.62 4.13
C HIS A 91 -6.75 -7.25 4.39
N GLU A 92 -6.82 -6.41 3.37
CA GLU A 92 -7.20 -5.01 3.52
C GLU A 92 -8.20 -4.58 2.44
N ARG A 93 -9.01 -3.58 2.78
CA ARG A 93 -9.99 -2.98 1.86
C ARG A 93 -9.36 -1.84 1.07
N VAL A 94 -9.87 -1.62 -0.14
CA VAL A 94 -9.69 -0.35 -0.86
C VAL A 94 -10.83 0.58 -0.41
N LEU A 95 -10.48 1.72 0.13
CA LEU A 95 -11.43 2.72 0.58
C LEU A 95 -11.43 3.93 -0.34
N MET A 96 -12.62 4.47 -0.60
CA MET A 96 -12.82 5.80 -1.13
C MET A 96 -12.75 6.79 0.02
N GLY A 97 -11.95 7.85 -0.11
CA GLY A 97 -11.89 8.97 0.82
C GLY A 97 -12.37 10.27 0.16
N ILE A 98 -13.25 10.99 0.83
CA ILE A 98 -13.84 12.24 0.34
C ILE A 98 -14.00 13.21 1.52
N HIS A 99 -13.87 14.51 1.29
CA HIS A 99 -14.05 15.48 2.38
C HIS A 99 -15.45 15.36 2.98
N LYS A 100 -15.55 15.32 4.31
CA LYS A 100 -16.83 15.10 5.02
C LYS A 100 -17.92 16.14 4.78
N ASP A 101 -17.53 17.36 4.38
CA ASP A 101 -18.48 18.41 4.00
C ASP A 101 -18.90 18.33 2.52
N HIS A 102 -18.42 17.33 1.76
CA HIS A 102 -18.77 17.20 0.36
C HIS A 102 -20.26 16.88 0.19
N PRO A 103 -20.98 17.49 -0.77
CA PRO A 103 -22.44 17.29 -0.94
C PRO A 103 -22.87 15.83 -1.06
N LEU A 104 -22.05 14.98 -1.68
CA LEU A 104 -22.35 13.54 -1.86
C LEU A 104 -22.42 12.76 -0.54
N VAL A 105 -21.78 13.26 0.53
CA VAL A 105 -21.62 12.55 1.80
C VAL A 105 -21.97 13.41 3.01
N GLN A 106 -22.55 14.58 2.79
CA GLN A 106 -22.88 15.51 3.86
C GLN A 106 -23.80 14.86 4.91
N GLY A 107 -23.39 14.92 6.17
CA GLY A 107 -24.13 14.34 7.29
C GLY A 107 -23.94 12.83 7.46
N ILE A 108 -23.09 12.21 6.65
CA ILE A 108 -22.73 10.78 6.80
C ILE A 108 -21.47 10.67 7.67
N ASP A 109 -21.60 10.02 8.81
CA ASP A 109 -20.45 9.65 9.64
C ASP A 109 -19.91 8.30 9.18
N SER A 110 -18.78 8.31 8.53
CA SER A 110 -18.14 7.12 7.96
C SER A 110 -16.61 7.17 8.18
N PRO A 111 -16.13 6.88 9.40
CA PRO A 111 -14.71 6.82 9.70
C PRO A 111 -14.06 5.62 9.02
N PHE A 112 -12.75 5.67 8.75
CA PHE A 112 -12.05 4.56 8.08
C PHE A 112 -12.06 3.24 8.87
N THR A 113 -12.23 3.31 10.19
CA THR A 113 -12.35 2.14 11.07
C THR A 113 -13.68 1.40 10.94
N ALA A 114 -14.76 2.13 10.53
CA ALA A 114 -16.08 1.59 10.31
C ALA A 114 -16.72 2.22 9.05
N PRO A 115 -16.13 2.01 7.86
CA PRO A 115 -16.58 2.67 6.63
C PRO A 115 -17.92 2.08 6.18
N GLN A 116 -18.81 2.98 5.76
CA GLN A 116 -20.06 2.59 5.10
C GLN A 116 -19.77 2.25 3.63
N HIS A 117 -20.75 1.66 2.94
CA HIS A 117 -20.64 1.40 1.51
C HIS A 117 -21.02 2.65 0.70
N PHE A 118 -20.28 2.92 -0.38
CA PHE A 118 -20.59 3.94 -1.36
C PHE A 118 -20.83 3.34 -2.74
N ASP A 119 -21.97 3.65 -3.31
CA ASP A 119 -22.30 3.31 -4.68
C ASP A 119 -21.52 4.20 -5.65
N LEU A 120 -20.53 3.62 -6.32
CA LEU A 120 -19.66 4.34 -7.26
C LEU A 120 -20.42 5.06 -8.38
N SER A 121 -21.63 4.59 -8.77
CA SER A 121 -22.44 5.25 -9.80
C SER A 121 -22.80 6.70 -9.41
N LYS A 122 -22.81 7.01 -8.12
CA LYS A 122 -23.08 8.35 -7.59
C LYS A 122 -21.89 9.30 -7.66
N LEU A 123 -20.68 8.80 -7.97
CA LEU A 123 -19.49 9.65 -8.05
C LEU A 123 -19.58 10.73 -9.13
N GLY A 124 -20.32 10.45 -10.21
CA GLY A 124 -20.65 11.43 -11.25
C GLY A 124 -19.42 11.99 -11.95
N GLN A 125 -19.29 13.32 -11.93
CA GLN A 125 -18.20 14.06 -12.58
C GLN A 125 -17.16 14.59 -11.57
N GLU A 126 -17.14 14.02 -10.36
CA GLU A 126 -16.20 14.46 -9.34
C GLU A 126 -14.75 14.24 -9.79
N ARG A 127 -13.88 15.15 -9.40
CA ARG A 127 -12.43 14.97 -9.61
C ARG A 127 -11.94 13.78 -8.81
N VAL A 128 -11.23 12.89 -9.47
CA VAL A 128 -10.59 11.75 -8.85
C VAL A 128 -9.08 11.98 -8.75
N ILE A 129 -8.53 11.84 -7.56
CA ILE A 129 -7.09 11.90 -7.32
C ILE A 129 -6.59 10.47 -7.33
N MET A 130 -5.80 10.11 -8.33
CA MET A 130 -5.32 8.75 -8.57
C MET A 130 -3.80 8.65 -8.49
N LEU A 131 -3.34 7.46 -8.22
CA LEU A 131 -1.95 7.06 -8.43
C LEU A 131 -1.76 6.67 -9.92
N PRO A 132 -0.51 6.55 -10.42
CA PRO A 132 -0.26 6.15 -11.80
C PRO A 132 -1.01 4.87 -12.20
N SER A 133 -1.45 4.80 -13.44
CA SER A 133 -2.33 3.74 -13.94
C SER A 133 -1.73 2.33 -13.92
N ASP A 134 -0.41 2.23 -13.93
CA ASP A 134 0.35 0.98 -13.82
C ASP A 134 0.46 0.46 -12.36
N TRP A 135 0.09 1.28 -11.38
CA TRP A 135 0.08 0.87 -9.98
C TRP A 135 -1.11 -0.03 -9.66
N TRP A 136 -0.87 -0.98 -8.74
CA TRP A 136 -1.85 -2.01 -8.41
C TRP A 136 -3.23 -1.48 -7.98
N VAL A 137 -3.27 -0.51 -7.07
CA VAL A 137 -4.52 0.10 -6.62
C VAL A 137 -5.28 0.76 -7.77
N SER A 138 -4.58 1.44 -8.69
CA SER A 138 -5.18 2.08 -9.84
C SER A 138 -5.79 1.06 -10.81
N LYS A 139 -5.14 -0.07 -11.04
CA LYS A 139 -5.69 -1.18 -11.85
C LYS A 139 -6.99 -1.72 -11.27
N LEU A 140 -7.05 -1.91 -9.94
CA LEU A 140 -8.28 -2.33 -9.25
C LEU A 140 -9.40 -1.30 -9.47
N LEU A 141 -9.08 -0.01 -9.37
CA LEU A 141 -10.04 1.08 -9.54
C LEU A 141 -10.55 1.20 -10.98
N TYR A 142 -9.67 1.11 -11.98
CA TYR A 142 -10.10 1.15 -13.38
C TYR A 142 -11.05 -0.01 -13.71
N ASN A 143 -10.80 -1.20 -13.17
CA ASN A 143 -11.72 -2.33 -13.30
C ASN A 143 -13.07 -2.04 -12.63
N ALA A 144 -13.07 -1.46 -11.43
CA ALA A 144 -14.28 -1.07 -10.72
C ALA A 144 -15.06 0.02 -11.47
N PHE A 145 -14.40 1.04 -11.98
CA PHE A 145 -15.03 2.10 -12.76
C PHE A 145 -15.66 1.53 -14.05
N SER A 146 -14.93 0.68 -14.78
CA SER A 146 -15.44 0.04 -15.99
C SER A 146 -16.67 -0.82 -15.71
N SER A 147 -16.70 -1.57 -14.61
CA SER A 147 -17.84 -2.43 -14.24
C SER A 147 -19.11 -1.62 -13.91
N HIS A 148 -18.95 -0.35 -13.53
CA HIS A 148 -20.05 0.58 -13.26
C HIS A 148 -20.33 1.57 -14.40
N ASN A 149 -19.72 1.36 -15.59
CA ASN A 149 -19.77 2.29 -16.73
C ASN A 149 -19.39 3.73 -16.34
N LEU A 150 -18.45 3.87 -15.43
CA LEU A 150 -17.99 5.15 -14.92
C LEU A 150 -16.66 5.50 -15.59
N GLU A 151 -16.62 6.66 -16.23
CA GLU A 151 -15.40 7.23 -16.81
C GLU A 151 -15.11 8.57 -16.12
N PRO A 152 -14.20 8.59 -15.14
CA PRO A 152 -13.79 9.84 -14.50
C PRO A 152 -13.23 10.81 -15.56
N ARG A 153 -13.83 11.99 -15.68
CA ARG A 153 -13.41 13.00 -16.68
C ARG A 153 -12.32 13.94 -16.18
N ASP A 154 -12.26 14.13 -14.87
CA ASP A 154 -11.27 15.00 -14.23
C ASP A 154 -10.39 14.14 -13.31
N ILE A 155 -9.19 13.83 -13.76
CA ILE A 155 -8.24 12.99 -13.02
C ILE A 155 -6.99 13.81 -12.72
N LEU A 156 -6.67 13.93 -11.42
CA LEU A 156 -5.40 14.43 -10.94
C LEU A 156 -4.50 13.25 -10.59
N ILE A 157 -3.32 13.18 -11.18
CA ILE A 157 -2.38 12.07 -10.93
C ILE A 157 -1.25 12.54 -10.02
N THR A 158 -0.96 11.76 -8.99
CA THR A 158 0.20 11.93 -8.11
C THR A 158 0.85 10.58 -7.81
N THR A 159 2.15 10.56 -7.58
CA THR A 159 2.88 9.35 -7.15
C THR A 159 2.99 9.25 -5.61
N ASN A 160 2.40 10.19 -4.89
CA ASN A 160 2.54 10.32 -3.44
C ASN A 160 1.18 10.23 -2.74
N ASN A 161 0.97 9.15 -1.99
CA ASN A 161 -0.28 8.92 -1.24
C ASN A 161 -0.56 10.04 -0.22
N THR A 162 0.47 10.55 0.46
CA THR A 162 0.30 11.65 1.43
C THR A 162 -0.18 12.91 0.74
N THR A 163 0.36 13.23 -0.44
CA THR A 163 -0.13 14.34 -1.27
C THR A 163 -1.60 14.13 -1.66
N ALA A 164 -1.96 12.92 -2.09
CA ALA A 164 -3.35 12.61 -2.45
C ALA A 164 -4.31 12.85 -1.26
N ILE A 165 -3.97 12.33 -0.07
CA ILE A 165 -4.78 12.49 1.14
C ILE A 165 -4.93 13.96 1.51
N ASN A 166 -3.83 14.71 1.49
CA ASN A 166 -3.84 16.13 1.85
C ASN A 166 -4.68 16.97 0.86
N LEU A 167 -4.61 16.68 -0.44
CA LEU A 167 -5.44 17.35 -1.45
C LEU A 167 -6.93 17.02 -1.25
N ALA A 168 -7.28 15.77 -0.95
CA ALA A 168 -8.66 15.43 -0.65
C ALA A 168 -9.17 16.12 0.61
N ALA A 169 -8.34 16.25 1.65
CA ALA A 169 -8.64 16.98 2.87
C ALA A 169 -8.85 18.51 2.63
N GLU A 170 -8.32 19.04 1.51
CA GLU A 170 -8.55 20.41 1.06
C GLU A 170 -9.60 20.50 -0.07
N LYS A 171 -10.50 19.50 -0.17
CA LYS A 171 -11.63 19.44 -1.10
C LYS A 171 -11.24 19.44 -2.59
N MET A 172 -10.03 18.99 -2.90
CA MET A 172 -9.51 18.97 -4.28
C MET A 172 -10.00 17.77 -5.10
N GLY A 173 -10.69 16.81 -4.48
CA GLY A 173 -11.22 15.61 -5.15
C GLY A 173 -11.38 14.41 -4.23
N VAL A 174 -11.71 13.29 -4.83
CA VAL A 174 -11.93 12.01 -4.17
C VAL A 174 -10.69 11.13 -4.35
N ILE A 175 -10.27 10.45 -3.29
CA ILE A 175 -9.13 9.53 -3.30
C ILE A 175 -9.56 8.09 -3.13
N PHE A 176 -8.66 7.17 -3.53
CA PHE A 176 -8.82 5.75 -3.30
C PHE A 176 -7.48 5.19 -2.83
N LEU A 177 -7.50 4.46 -1.72
CA LEU A 177 -6.28 3.92 -1.13
C LEU A 177 -6.58 2.69 -0.26
N PHE A 178 -5.54 1.95 0.06
CA PHE A 178 -5.64 0.83 0.99
C PHE A 178 -5.81 1.33 2.43
N GLU A 179 -6.72 0.70 3.19
CA GLU A 179 -7.09 1.14 4.54
C GLU A 179 -5.91 1.16 5.52
N THR A 180 -4.96 0.23 5.40
CA THR A 180 -3.77 0.22 6.27
C THR A 180 -2.95 1.49 6.17
N GLY A 181 -2.95 2.16 5.01
CA GLY A 181 -2.24 3.41 4.83
C GLY A 181 -2.83 4.60 5.58
N LEU A 182 -4.04 4.48 6.11
CA LEU A 182 -4.69 5.52 6.90
C LEU A 182 -4.27 5.52 8.37
N LEU A 183 -3.66 4.43 8.85
CA LEU A 183 -3.30 4.27 10.27
C LEU A 183 -2.39 5.40 10.80
N ARG A 184 -1.57 5.99 9.92
CA ARG A 184 -0.64 7.08 10.27
C ARG A 184 -0.79 8.32 9.38
N ALA A 185 -1.89 8.39 8.61
CA ALA A 185 -2.13 9.52 7.72
C ALA A 185 -2.61 10.75 8.50
N SER A 186 -2.11 11.92 8.09
CA SER A 186 -2.59 13.20 8.60
C SER A 186 -3.95 13.53 7.97
N TYR A 187 -4.75 14.35 8.66
CA TYR A 187 -6.03 14.90 8.18
C TYR A 187 -7.12 13.87 7.86
N VAL A 188 -6.98 12.62 8.33
CA VAL A 188 -8.06 11.61 8.18
C VAL A 188 -9.37 12.03 8.85
N ASP A 189 -9.29 12.87 9.86
CA ASP A 189 -10.44 13.46 10.55
C ASP A 189 -11.26 14.44 9.69
N LYS A 190 -10.69 14.96 8.61
CA LYS A 190 -11.39 15.80 7.63
C LYS A 190 -12.14 14.99 6.58
N LEU A 191 -11.86 13.69 6.45
CA LEU A 191 -12.38 12.82 5.42
C LEU A 191 -13.42 11.86 5.97
N ALA A 192 -14.40 11.53 5.14
CA ALA A 192 -15.26 10.37 5.29
C ALA A 192 -14.76 9.25 4.36
N PHE A 193 -14.82 8.00 4.82
CA PHE A 193 -14.28 6.84 4.10
C PHE A 193 -15.37 5.83 3.81
N PHE A 194 -15.31 5.22 2.64
CA PHE A 194 -16.33 4.28 2.20
C PHE A 194 -15.70 3.05 1.55
N THR A 195 -16.30 1.89 1.77
CA THR A 195 -16.04 0.72 0.93
C THR A 195 -16.69 0.91 -0.43
N ILE A 196 -16.10 0.36 -1.46
CA ILE A 196 -16.56 0.42 -2.85
C ILE A 196 -16.64 -0.99 -3.44
N GLY A 197 -17.57 -1.18 -4.37
CA GLY A 197 -17.82 -2.49 -5.01
C GLY A 197 -18.70 -3.43 -4.17
N GLU A 198 -19.35 -4.35 -4.85
CA GLU A 198 -20.20 -5.41 -4.25
C GLU A 198 -19.78 -6.78 -4.82
N PRO A 199 -19.02 -7.61 -4.07
CA PRO A 199 -18.50 -7.36 -2.71
C PRO A 199 -17.46 -6.22 -2.65
N PRO A 200 -17.13 -5.69 -1.46
CA PRO A 200 -16.10 -4.65 -1.30
C PRO A 200 -14.77 -5.06 -1.93
N ILE A 201 -14.12 -4.11 -2.61
CA ILE A 201 -12.81 -4.35 -3.22
C ILE A 201 -11.77 -4.50 -2.11
N THR A 202 -11.04 -5.60 -2.15
CA THR A 202 -9.99 -5.94 -1.19
C THR A 202 -8.69 -6.30 -1.90
N ALA A 203 -7.61 -6.30 -1.17
CA ALA A 203 -6.32 -6.79 -1.61
C ALA A 203 -5.61 -7.52 -0.46
N ASN A 204 -4.67 -8.39 -0.83
CA ASN A 204 -3.81 -9.06 0.11
C ASN A 204 -2.40 -8.45 0.04
N LEU A 205 -1.82 -8.13 1.19
CA LEU A 205 -0.40 -7.89 1.32
C LEU A 205 0.26 -9.20 1.74
N THR A 206 1.36 -9.50 1.09
CA THR A 206 2.10 -10.76 1.31
C THR A 206 3.56 -10.51 1.59
N VAL A 207 4.15 -11.47 2.19
CA VAL A 207 5.59 -11.62 2.37
C VAL A 207 6.07 -12.83 1.58
#